data_351f10c15d83bd1ef6a12a7414c07011
#
_entry.id   351f10c15d83bd1ef6a12a7414c07011
#
_cell.length_a   1.000
_cell.length_b   1.000
_cell.length_c   1.000
_cell.angle_alpha   90.00
_cell.angle_beta   90.00
_cell.angle_gamma   90.00
#
_symmetry.space_group_name_H-M   'P 1'
#
loop_
_entity.id
_entity.type
_entity.pdbx_description
1 polymer ?
#
loop_
_entity_poly.entity_id
_entity_poly.type
_entity_poly.pdbx_seq_one_letter_code
_entity_poly.pdbx_strand_id
1 'polypeptide(L)'
;MLSRDIPPLPTAVLASGQGTNLQAVIDAARGHALPIDLRLVLSDTPNAFALQRARNAGIPTAVCTFDRAAADRAAYALQVASHIRRAGARLVLLLGWMHVFAEQFLNEGFDGVLNLHPAYLPEDPGADIVTFPDGSSSPVFRGPRALRDAIASNARYTGATLMQITADVDRGPVLARRPMVLHPGESEEVALERLHSVERDVVREGIARWLEARRPA
;
A
#
# COMPACT_ATOMS: atom_id res chain seq x y z
N MET A 1 13.23 -10.55 17.93
CA MET A 1 14.44 -9.70 17.82
C MET A 1 15.03 -9.99 16.44
N LEU A 2 14.86 -9.07 15.47
CA LEU A 2 15.34 -9.29 14.10
C LEU A 2 16.88 -9.31 14.12
N SER A 3 17.50 -10.36 13.55
CA SER A 3 18.96 -10.48 13.47
C SER A 3 19.59 -9.25 12.80
N ARG A 4 20.66 -8.70 13.37
CA ARG A 4 21.37 -7.51 12.89
C ARG A 4 22.17 -7.72 11.60
N ASP A 5 22.21 -8.93 11.06
CA ASP A 5 23.11 -9.32 9.98
C ASP A 5 22.50 -9.24 8.56
N ILE A 6 21.22 -8.94 8.43
CA ILE A 6 20.60 -8.78 7.11
C ILE A 6 20.61 -7.30 6.73
N PRO A 7 21.25 -6.92 5.61
CA PRO A 7 21.24 -5.53 5.15
C PRO A 7 19.79 -5.09 4.86
N PRO A 8 19.41 -3.86 5.26
CA PRO A 8 18.08 -3.34 5.00
C PRO A 8 17.73 -3.38 3.51
N LEU A 9 16.53 -3.85 3.19
CA LEU A 9 16.08 -3.99 1.81
C LEU A 9 15.80 -2.62 1.18
N PRO A 10 16.47 -2.25 0.07
CA PRO A 10 16.22 -1.00 -0.63
C PRO A 10 14.76 -0.91 -1.10
N THR A 11 14.06 0.11 -0.64
CA THR A 11 12.61 0.23 -0.78
C THR A 11 12.22 1.59 -1.37
N ALA A 12 11.28 1.58 -2.32
CA ALA A 12 10.59 2.77 -2.80
C ALA A 12 9.14 2.80 -2.29
N VAL A 13 8.64 3.98 -1.98
CA VAL A 13 7.24 4.21 -1.63
C VAL A 13 6.58 5.12 -2.65
N LEU A 14 5.41 4.72 -3.14
CA LEU A 14 4.57 5.49 -4.04
C LEU A 14 3.35 5.99 -3.26
N ALA A 15 3.09 7.31 -3.29
CA ALA A 15 1.98 7.91 -2.54
C ALA A 15 1.47 9.18 -3.22
N SER A 16 0.15 9.30 -3.37
CA SER A 16 -0.50 10.43 -4.08
C SER A 16 -1.03 11.53 -3.14
N GLY A 17 -1.05 11.32 -1.81
CA GLY A 17 -1.75 12.19 -0.87
C GLY A 17 -0.97 12.56 0.39
N GLN A 18 -1.64 12.48 1.54
CA GLN A 18 -1.13 12.93 2.85
C GLN A 18 0.06 12.14 3.38
N GLY A 19 0.25 10.89 2.98
CA GLY A 19 1.39 10.06 3.39
C GLY A 19 1.39 9.66 4.87
N THR A 20 0.22 9.47 5.48
CA THR A 20 0.12 9.02 6.89
C THR A 20 0.72 7.63 7.07
N ASN A 21 0.48 6.73 6.12
CA ASN A 21 1.05 5.38 6.09
C ASN A 21 2.55 5.39 5.76
N LEU A 22 2.99 6.29 4.87
CA LEU A 22 4.42 6.53 4.63
C LEU A 22 5.13 6.96 5.94
N GLN A 23 4.53 7.84 6.73
CA GLN A 23 5.13 8.25 8.02
C GLN A 23 5.34 7.05 8.94
N ALA A 24 4.34 6.17 9.07
CA ALA A 24 4.46 4.97 9.89
C ALA A 24 5.59 4.03 9.41
N VAL A 25 5.81 3.94 8.09
CA VAL A 25 6.92 3.17 7.51
C VAL A 25 8.27 3.85 7.76
N ILE A 26 8.35 5.18 7.64
CA ILE A 26 9.57 5.96 7.99
C ILE A 26 9.96 5.73 9.44
N ASP A 27 8.99 5.84 10.35
CA ASP A 27 9.22 5.67 11.79
C ASP A 27 9.67 4.25 12.13
N ALA A 28 9.05 3.24 11.51
CA ALA A 28 9.41 1.84 11.70
C ALA A 28 10.81 1.50 11.14
N ALA A 29 11.19 2.07 10.00
CA ALA A 29 12.53 1.90 9.43
C ALA A 29 13.60 2.55 10.31
N ARG A 30 13.38 3.78 10.76
CA ARG A 30 14.28 4.51 11.66
C ARG A 30 14.42 3.86 13.03
N GLY A 31 13.34 3.32 13.56
CA GLY A 31 13.32 2.58 14.80
C GLY A 31 13.83 1.15 14.68
N HIS A 32 14.35 0.75 13.52
CA HIS A 32 14.82 -0.61 13.23
C HIS A 32 13.77 -1.72 13.45
N ALA A 33 12.48 -1.34 13.45
CA ALA A 33 11.38 -2.30 13.52
C ALA A 33 11.14 -3.02 12.17
N LEU A 34 11.49 -2.36 11.06
CA LEU A 34 11.50 -2.95 9.73
C LEU A 34 12.90 -2.81 9.11
N PRO A 35 13.53 -3.92 8.66
CA PRO A 35 14.83 -3.90 8.01
C PRO A 35 14.70 -3.47 6.53
N ILE A 36 14.26 -2.25 6.30
CA ILE A 36 14.14 -1.61 4.99
C ILE A 36 14.93 -0.31 4.95
N ASP A 37 15.42 0.02 3.75
CA ASP A 37 16.15 1.26 3.46
C ASP A 37 15.36 2.06 2.43
N LEU A 38 14.77 3.17 2.87
CA LEU A 38 13.92 4.01 2.02
C LEU A 38 14.77 4.84 1.05
N ARG A 39 14.84 4.42 -0.20
CA ARG A 39 15.64 5.03 -1.27
C ARG A 39 14.91 6.08 -2.07
N LEU A 40 13.58 6.02 -2.12
CA LEU A 40 12.76 6.92 -2.92
C LEU A 40 11.35 7.02 -2.36
N VAL A 41 10.81 8.23 -2.32
CA VAL A 41 9.37 8.47 -2.29
C VAL A 41 8.96 9.14 -3.58
N LEU A 42 8.07 8.50 -4.33
CA LEU A 42 7.58 9.00 -5.61
C LEU A 42 6.10 9.34 -5.50
N SER A 43 5.69 10.47 -6.07
CA SER A 43 4.28 10.87 -6.18
C SER A 43 3.92 11.21 -7.62
N ASP A 44 2.67 10.93 -7.98
CA ASP A 44 2.03 11.43 -9.21
C ASP A 44 1.51 12.87 -9.05
N THR A 45 1.46 13.33 -7.81
CA THR A 45 0.92 14.64 -7.42
C THR A 45 2.06 15.54 -6.91
N PRO A 46 2.40 16.65 -7.61
CA PRO A 46 3.56 17.50 -7.28
C PRO A 46 3.55 18.06 -5.85
N ASN A 47 2.35 18.35 -5.33
CA ASN A 47 2.16 18.95 -4.01
C ASN A 47 1.70 17.95 -2.95
N ALA A 48 1.87 16.65 -3.18
CA ALA A 48 1.53 15.63 -2.19
C ALA A 48 2.30 15.85 -0.89
N PHE A 49 1.60 15.86 0.25
CA PHE A 49 2.25 16.06 1.55
C PHE A 49 3.18 14.89 1.91
N ALA A 50 2.96 13.73 1.31
CA ALA A 50 3.90 12.59 1.35
C ALA A 50 5.32 12.98 0.96
N LEU A 51 5.51 13.81 -0.08
CA LEU A 51 6.83 14.30 -0.51
C LEU A 51 7.48 15.19 0.57
N GLN A 52 6.70 16.02 1.26
CA GLN A 52 7.21 16.84 2.36
C GLN A 52 7.68 15.99 3.53
N ARG A 53 6.91 14.94 3.88
CA ARG A 53 7.31 13.98 4.93
C ARG A 53 8.64 13.29 4.57
N ALA A 54 8.79 12.86 3.32
CA ALA A 54 10.01 12.23 2.84
C ALA A 54 11.22 13.19 2.93
N ARG A 55 11.07 14.44 2.46
CA ARG A 55 12.13 15.46 2.55
C ARG A 55 12.55 15.73 3.99
N ASN A 56 11.57 15.89 4.91
CA ASN A 56 11.83 16.07 6.34
C ASN A 56 12.56 14.87 6.95
N ALA A 57 12.38 13.70 6.35
CA ALA A 57 13.08 12.47 6.74
C ALA A 57 14.43 12.28 6.02
N GLY A 58 14.85 13.18 5.12
CA GLY A 58 16.07 13.04 4.34
C GLY A 58 16.00 11.98 3.25
N ILE A 59 14.78 11.56 2.86
CA ILE A 59 14.58 10.54 1.83
C ILE A 59 14.44 11.23 0.46
N PRO A 60 15.15 10.77 -0.58
CA PRO A 60 15.02 11.28 -1.94
C PRO A 60 13.58 11.23 -2.44
N THR A 61 13.17 12.26 -3.18
CA THR A 61 11.82 12.39 -3.71
C THR A 61 11.80 12.56 -5.22
N ALA A 62 10.79 12.03 -5.89
CA ALA A 62 10.52 12.27 -7.29
C ALA A 62 9.03 12.54 -7.54
N VAL A 63 8.74 13.23 -8.63
CA VAL A 63 7.37 13.43 -9.13
C VAL A 63 7.30 12.85 -10.53
N CYS A 64 6.27 12.01 -10.77
CA CYS A 64 5.97 11.45 -12.07
C CYS A 64 4.47 11.56 -12.31
N THR A 65 4.04 12.63 -12.93
CA THR A 65 2.62 12.91 -13.19
C THR A 65 2.10 12.08 -14.35
N PHE A 66 0.88 11.55 -14.20
CA PHE A 66 0.20 10.85 -15.30
C PHE A 66 -0.45 11.86 -16.24
N ASP A 67 -0.02 11.87 -17.51
CA ASP A 67 -0.70 12.65 -18.53
C ASP A 67 -1.98 11.93 -19.00
N ARG A 68 -3.12 12.46 -18.56
CA ARG A 68 -4.43 11.90 -18.94
C ARG A 68 -4.76 12.09 -20.42
N ALA A 69 -4.16 13.08 -21.08
CA ALA A 69 -4.39 13.33 -22.51
C ALA A 69 -3.64 12.31 -23.39
N ALA A 70 -2.43 11.93 -23.00
CA ALA A 70 -1.67 10.88 -23.67
C ALA A 70 -2.26 9.48 -23.40
N ALA A 71 -2.90 9.28 -22.23
CA ALA A 71 -3.57 8.05 -21.78
C ALA A 71 -2.73 6.74 -21.90
N ASP A 72 -1.42 6.84 -22.12
CA ASP A 72 -0.52 5.69 -22.23
C ASP A 72 -0.10 5.20 -20.84
N ARG A 73 -0.87 4.27 -20.31
CA ARG A 73 -0.62 3.66 -19.00
C ARG A 73 0.66 2.80 -18.99
N ALA A 74 1.01 2.17 -20.12
CA ALA A 74 2.18 1.32 -20.21
C ALA A 74 3.46 2.18 -20.16
N ALA A 75 3.53 3.24 -20.97
CA ALA A 75 4.64 4.18 -20.94
C ALA A 75 4.79 4.84 -19.58
N TYR A 76 3.69 5.24 -18.94
CA TYR A 76 3.70 5.80 -17.57
C TYR A 76 4.25 4.80 -16.55
N ALA A 77 3.80 3.54 -16.61
CA ALA A 77 4.27 2.49 -15.72
C ALA A 77 5.79 2.29 -15.83
N LEU A 78 6.33 2.30 -17.07
CA LEU A 78 7.77 2.19 -17.32
C LEU A 78 8.55 3.43 -16.85
N GLN A 79 7.98 4.64 -16.94
CA GLN A 79 8.60 5.86 -16.38
C GLN A 79 8.70 5.75 -14.85
N VAL A 80 7.63 5.34 -14.17
CA VAL A 80 7.65 5.10 -12.72
C VAL A 80 8.70 4.04 -12.35
N ALA A 81 8.72 2.90 -13.06
CA ALA A 81 9.71 1.85 -12.83
C ALA A 81 11.14 2.34 -13.04
N SER A 82 11.38 3.21 -14.02
CA SER A 82 12.70 3.81 -14.26
C SER A 82 13.19 4.64 -13.06
N HIS A 83 12.31 5.43 -12.43
CA HIS A 83 12.65 6.18 -11.21
C HIS A 83 13.03 5.22 -10.07
N ILE A 84 12.27 4.16 -9.88
CA ILE A 84 12.49 3.16 -8.81
C ILE A 84 13.83 2.45 -9.02
N ARG A 85 14.12 2.00 -10.25
CA ARG A 85 15.40 1.34 -10.60
C ARG A 85 16.61 2.25 -10.39
N ARG A 86 16.53 3.53 -10.81
CA ARG A 86 17.61 4.51 -10.60
C ARG A 86 17.91 4.73 -9.13
N ALA A 87 16.90 4.61 -8.26
CA ALA A 87 17.07 4.67 -6.81
C ALA A 87 17.64 3.36 -6.22
N GLY A 88 17.80 2.31 -7.02
CA GLY A 88 18.26 0.99 -6.57
C GLY A 88 17.25 0.27 -5.68
N ALA A 89 15.99 0.66 -5.69
CA ALA A 89 14.97 0.02 -4.88
C ALA A 89 14.53 -1.32 -5.49
N ARG A 90 14.31 -2.29 -4.61
CA ARG A 90 13.92 -3.67 -4.94
C ARG A 90 12.52 -4.00 -4.43
N LEU A 91 12.10 -3.42 -3.31
CA LEU A 91 10.73 -3.49 -2.79
C LEU A 91 10.00 -2.19 -3.15
N VAL A 92 8.76 -2.31 -3.60
CA VAL A 92 7.88 -1.19 -3.92
C VAL A 92 6.65 -1.24 -3.03
N LEU A 93 6.36 -0.16 -2.32
CA LEU A 93 5.18 -0.01 -1.47
C LEU A 93 4.23 1.02 -2.07
N LEU A 94 3.00 0.62 -2.35
CA LEU A 94 1.92 1.49 -2.82
C LEU A 94 1.08 1.89 -1.60
N LEU A 95 1.30 3.11 -1.07
CA LEU A 95 0.66 3.60 0.14
C LEU A 95 -0.23 4.82 -0.17
N GLY A 96 -1.45 4.55 -0.64
CA GLY A 96 -2.35 5.57 -1.17
C GLY A 96 -1.96 6.01 -2.59
N TRP A 97 -1.49 5.09 -3.40
CA TRP A 97 -1.24 5.27 -4.82
C TRP A 97 -2.52 4.99 -5.62
N MET A 98 -2.89 5.90 -6.52
CA MET A 98 -4.20 5.88 -7.17
C MET A 98 -4.21 5.29 -8.59
N HIS A 99 -3.05 4.88 -9.11
CA HIS A 99 -2.96 4.29 -10.44
C HIS A 99 -2.80 2.78 -10.38
N VAL A 100 -3.59 2.07 -11.19
CA VAL A 100 -3.38 0.65 -11.45
C VAL A 100 -2.24 0.52 -12.45
N PHE A 101 -1.24 -0.28 -12.10
CA PHE A 101 -0.12 -0.55 -12.98
C PHE A 101 -0.48 -1.58 -14.05
N ALA A 102 0.02 -1.36 -15.25
CA ALA A 102 -0.01 -2.33 -16.33
C ALA A 102 0.96 -3.49 -16.05
N GLU A 103 0.74 -4.62 -16.70
CA GLU A 103 1.55 -5.84 -16.55
C GLU A 103 3.05 -5.58 -16.76
N GLN A 104 3.40 -4.65 -17.64
CA GLN A 104 4.79 -4.25 -17.88
C GLN A 104 5.51 -3.81 -16.61
N PHE A 105 4.82 -3.13 -15.68
CA PHE A 105 5.41 -2.74 -14.39
C PHE A 105 5.72 -3.95 -13.51
N LEU A 106 4.86 -4.97 -13.52
CA LEU A 106 5.05 -6.18 -12.73
C LEU A 106 6.23 -7.01 -13.23
N ASN A 107 6.55 -6.90 -14.53
CA ASN A 107 7.65 -7.61 -15.18
C ASN A 107 9.01 -6.89 -15.04
N GLU A 108 9.09 -5.77 -14.32
CA GLU A 108 10.32 -4.99 -14.12
C GLU A 108 11.33 -5.63 -13.15
N GLY A 109 10.99 -6.78 -12.57
CA GLY A 109 11.91 -7.59 -11.75
C GLY A 109 12.10 -7.08 -10.34
N PHE A 110 11.16 -6.33 -9.77
CA PHE A 110 11.16 -6.00 -8.35
C PHE A 110 10.96 -7.24 -7.49
N ASP A 111 11.59 -7.30 -6.33
CA ASP A 111 11.44 -8.42 -5.38
C ASP A 111 10.00 -8.57 -4.90
N GLY A 112 9.28 -7.45 -4.83
CA GLY A 112 7.86 -7.38 -4.52
C GLY A 112 7.29 -6.00 -4.74
N VAL A 113 6.00 -5.97 -5.06
CA VAL A 113 5.20 -4.75 -5.13
C VAL A 113 3.99 -4.97 -4.22
N LEU A 114 3.92 -4.22 -3.12
CA LEU A 114 2.89 -4.38 -2.09
C LEU A 114 1.94 -3.20 -2.13
N ASN A 115 0.63 -3.47 -2.08
CA ASN A 115 -0.42 -2.46 -2.08
C ASN A 115 -1.20 -2.48 -0.76
N LEU A 116 -1.40 -1.31 -0.19
CA LEU A 116 -2.34 -1.09 0.91
C LEU A 116 -3.71 -0.73 0.36
N HIS A 117 -4.69 -1.58 0.61
CA HIS A 117 -6.06 -1.40 0.16
C HIS A 117 -6.99 -1.08 1.35
N PRO A 118 -7.86 -0.04 1.26
CA PRO A 118 -8.73 0.42 2.35
C PRO A 118 -10.00 -0.42 2.50
N ALA A 119 -9.85 -1.76 2.49
CA ALA A 119 -10.91 -2.72 2.78
C ALA A 119 -10.35 -4.00 3.37
N TYR A 120 -11.21 -4.77 4.06
CA TYR A 120 -10.89 -6.11 4.53
C TYR A 120 -11.13 -7.11 3.40
N LEU A 121 -10.04 -7.53 2.72
CA LEU A 121 -10.11 -8.45 1.59
C LEU A 121 -10.07 -9.92 2.04
N PRO A 122 -10.67 -10.85 1.30
CA PRO A 122 -10.57 -12.28 1.56
C PRO A 122 -9.16 -12.81 1.26
N GLU A 123 -8.78 -13.93 1.89
CA GLU A 123 -7.53 -14.63 1.56
C GLU A 123 -7.60 -15.36 0.22
N ASP A 124 -8.79 -15.85 -0.12
CA ASP A 124 -9.06 -16.37 -1.46
C ASP A 124 -9.24 -15.22 -2.45
N PRO A 125 -8.33 -15.04 -3.41
CA PRO A 125 -8.42 -13.96 -4.40
C PRO A 125 -9.67 -14.02 -5.28
N GLY A 126 -10.23 -15.22 -5.47
CA GLY A 126 -11.44 -15.47 -6.27
C GLY A 126 -12.74 -15.09 -5.56
N ALA A 127 -12.72 -14.98 -4.23
CA ALA A 127 -13.93 -14.73 -3.48
C ALA A 127 -14.46 -13.30 -3.67
N ASP A 128 -15.77 -13.17 -3.85
CA ASP A 128 -16.50 -11.90 -3.88
C ASP A 128 -17.31 -11.63 -2.60
N ILE A 129 -17.17 -12.53 -1.62
CA ILE A 129 -17.71 -12.40 -0.26
C ILE A 129 -16.53 -12.55 0.71
N VAL A 130 -16.49 -11.69 1.72
CA VAL A 130 -15.51 -11.80 2.82
C VAL A 130 -16.22 -12.11 4.12
N THR A 131 -15.65 -13.03 4.91
CA THR A 131 -16.12 -13.36 6.27
C THR A 131 -15.23 -12.68 7.29
N PHE A 132 -15.85 -12.01 8.25
CA PHE A 132 -15.18 -11.33 9.36
C PHE A 132 -14.97 -12.26 10.56
N PRO A 133 -14.10 -11.89 11.52
CA PRO A 133 -13.81 -12.75 12.68
C PRO A 133 -15.01 -13.09 13.56
N ASP A 134 -16.09 -12.30 13.52
CA ASP A 134 -17.33 -12.56 14.25
C ASP A 134 -18.30 -13.52 13.51
N GLY A 135 -17.89 -14.04 12.33
CA GLY A 135 -18.69 -14.92 11.49
C GLY A 135 -19.64 -14.19 10.54
N SER A 136 -19.78 -12.87 10.63
CA SER A 136 -20.56 -12.10 9.66
C SER A 136 -19.86 -12.03 8.30
N SER A 137 -20.63 -11.78 7.24
CA SER A 137 -20.09 -11.70 5.88
C SER A 137 -20.63 -10.48 5.16
N SER A 138 -19.85 -9.96 4.21
CA SER A 138 -20.27 -8.90 3.30
C SER A 138 -19.70 -9.11 1.91
N PRO A 139 -20.24 -8.41 0.89
CA PRO A 139 -19.55 -8.26 -0.39
C PRO A 139 -18.14 -7.68 -0.21
N VAL A 140 -17.24 -8.05 -1.09
CA VAL A 140 -15.87 -7.52 -1.10
C VAL A 140 -15.86 -6.15 -1.79
N PHE A 141 -15.33 -5.14 -1.11
CA PHE A 141 -15.17 -3.80 -1.66
C PHE A 141 -13.77 -3.66 -2.26
N ARG A 142 -13.68 -3.56 -3.58
CA ARG A 142 -12.42 -3.37 -4.34
C ARG A 142 -12.39 -2.02 -5.03
N GLY A 143 -11.19 -1.60 -5.44
CA GLY A 143 -11.00 -0.36 -6.18
C GLY A 143 -10.93 0.89 -5.31
N PRO A 144 -10.83 2.07 -5.93
CA PRO A 144 -10.45 3.31 -5.24
C PRO A 144 -11.54 3.90 -4.33
N ARG A 145 -12.76 3.38 -4.38
CA ARG A 145 -13.89 3.86 -3.56
C ARG A 145 -14.35 2.85 -2.50
N ALA A 146 -13.52 1.85 -2.18
CA ALA A 146 -13.90 0.74 -1.31
C ALA A 146 -14.52 1.18 0.04
N LEU A 147 -13.95 2.17 0.72
CA LEU A 147 -14.51 2.71 1.97
C LEU A 147 -15.87 3.38 1.75
N ARG A 148 -15.99 4.23 0.73
CA ARG A 148 -17.25 4.91 0.38
C ARG A 148 -18.36 3.90 0.03
N ASP A 149 -18.01 2.89 -0.76
CA ASP A 149 -18.96 1.85 -1.19
C ASP A 149 -19.41 0.99 0.00
N ALA A 150 -18.52 0.71 0.96
CA ALA A 150 -18.85 0.04 2.21
C ALA A 150 -19.84 0.87 3.06
N ILE A 151 -19.59 2.18 3.21
CA ILE A 151 -20.48 3.09 3.96
C ILE A 151 -21.84 3.18 3.26
N ALA A 152 -21.85 3.38 1.94
CA ALA A 152 -23.10 3.50 1.16
C ALA A 152 -23.96 2.24 1.20
N SER A 153 -23.35 1.06 1.35
CA SER A 153 -24.06 -0.21 1.50
C SER A 153 -24.49 -0.52 2.95
N ASN A 154 -24.26 0.39 3.89
CA ASN A 154 -24.46 0.15 5.33
C ASN A 154 -23.72 -1.10 5.83
N ALA A 155 -22.54 -1.38 5.30
CA ALA A 155 -21.72 -2.49 5.76
C ALA A 155 -21.35 -2.29 7.24
N ARG A 156 -21.43 -3.37 8.04
CA ARG A 156 -21.04 -3.35 9.45
C ARG A 156 -19.53 -3.18 9.63
N TYR A 157 -18.76 -3.66 8.67
CA TYR A 157 -17.31 -3.67 8.70
C TYR A 157 -16.72 -3.15 7.39
N THR A 158 -15.57 -2.52 7.53
CA THR A 158 -14.54 -2.32 6.52
C THR A 158 -13.21 -2.82 7.07
N GLY A 159 -12.09 -2.28 6.65
CA GLY A 159 -10.78 -2.59 7.21
C GLY A 159 -9.67 -2.17 6.30
N ALA A 160 -8.50 -2.73 6.54
CA ALA A 160 -7.33 -2.54 5.69
C ALA A 160 -6.68 -3.88 5.36
N THR A 161 -6.10 -3.98 4.19
CA THR A 161 -5.35 -5.16 3.73
C THR A 161 -4.06 -4.71 3.04
N LEU A 162 -2.92 -5.23 3.49
CA LEU A 162 -1.69 -5.20 2.71
C LEU A 162 -1.57 -6.51 1.92
N MET A 163 -1.37 -6.40 0.62
CA MET A 163 -1.24 -7.54 -0.27
C MET A 163 -0.11 -7.33 -1.29
N GLN A 164 0.40 -8.39 -1.87
CA GLN A 164 1.24 -8.33 -3.04
C GLN A 164 0.35 -8.13 -4.27
N ILE A 165 0.71 -7.20 -5.16
CA ILE A 165 -0.09 -6.99 -6.37
C ILE A 165 0.18 -8.08 -7.41
N THR A 166 -0.85 -8.34 -8.21
CA THR A 166 -0.85 -9.22 -9.38
C THR A 166 -1.48 -8.48 -10.57
N ALA A 167 -1.62 -9.14 -11.71
CA ALA A 167 -2.32 -8.57 -12.85
C ALA A 167 -3.81 -8.29 -12.57
N ASP A 168 -4.40 -9.08 -11.67
CA ASP A 168 -5.79 -8.89 -11.24
C ASP A 168 -5.86 -7.87 -10.09
N VAL A 169 -6.61 -6.80 -10.31
CA VAL A 169 -6.72 -5.68 -9.35
C VAL A 169 -7.32 -6.16 -8.03
N ASP A 170 -6.63 -5.86 -6.92
CA ASP A 170 -7.02 -6.18 -5.55
C ASP A 170 -7.31 -7.68 -5.30
N ARG A 171 -6.63 -8.56 -6.06
CA ARG A 171 -6.76 -10.02 -5.98
C ARG A 171 -5.42 -10.74 -5.73
N GLY A 172 -4.44 -10.04 -5.20
CA GLY A 172 -3.15 -10.63 -4.86
C GLY A 172 -3.13 -11.33 -3.50
N PRO A 173 -2.06 -12.09 -3.20
CA PRO A 173 -1.86 -12.73 -1.90
C PRO A 173 -1.90 -11.74 -0.75
N VAL A 174 -2.74 -12.01 0.25
CA VAL A 174 -2.87 -11.20 1.46
C VAL A 174 -1.69 -11.45 2.39
N LEU A 175 -1.03 -10.37 2.85
CA LEU A 175 0.09 -10.40 3.78
C LEU A 175 -0.35 -10.10 5.21
N ALA A 176 -1.20 -9.10 5.37
CA ALA A 176 -1.84 -8.75 6.63
C ALA A 176 -3.18 -8.06 6.36
N ARG A 177 -4.14 -8.24 7.25
CA ARG A 177 -5.44 -7.56 7.17
C ARG A 177 -6.04 -7.39 8.55
N ARG A 178 -6.81 -6.31 8.74
CA ARG A 178 -7.57 -6.05 9.97
C ARG A 178 -8.93 -5.47 9.64
N PRO A 179 -10.00 -5.98 10.27
CA PRO A 179 -11.33 -5.39 10.14
C PRO A 179 -11.43 -4.12 11.00
N MET A 180 -12.32 -3.22 10.59
CA MET A 180 -12.74 -2.05 11.34
C MET A 180 -14.26 -1.96 11.32
N VAL A 181 -14.88 -1.75 12.48
CA VAL A 181 -16.33 -1.54 12.58
C VAL A 181 -16.67 -0.17 11.99
N LEU A 182 -17.70 -0.11 11.13
CA LEU A 182 -18.34 1.12 10.69
C LEU A 182 -19.50 1.44 11.64
N HIS A 183 -19.62 2.71 12.03
CA HIS A 183 -20.73 3.15 12.88
C HIS A 183 -21.87 3.69 12.02
N PRO A 184 -23.13 3.36 12.35
CA PRO A 184 -24.27 3.89 11.62
C PRO A 184 -24.24 5.42 11.59
N GLY A 185 -24.33 5.99 10.37
CA GLY A 185 -24.39 7.44 10.17
C GLY A 185 -23.03 8.18 10.29
N GLU A 186 -21.90 7.47 10.50
CA GLU A 186 -20.61 8.15 10.47
C GLU A 186 -20.26 8.64 9.05
N SER A 187 -19.62 9.81 8.96
CA SER A 187 -19.15 10.34 7.68
C SER A 187 -17.93 9.57 7.17
N GLU A 188 -17.71 9.62 5.84
CA GLU A 188 -16.52 9.04 5.22
C GLU A 188 -15.23 9.60 5.84
N GLU A 189 -15.21 10.88 6.17
CA GLU A 189 -14.04 11.55 6.77
C GLU A 189 -13.69 10.96 8.15
N VAL A 190 -14.69 10.79 9.02
CA VAL A 190 -14.50 10.20 10.37
C VAL A 190 -14.08 8.74 10.25
N ALA A 191 -14.72 7.97 9.38
CA ALA A 191 -14.34 6.58 9.12
C ALA A 191 -12.89 6.47 8.59
N LEU A 192 -12.48 7.37 7.69
CA LEU A 192 -11.13 7.40 7.11
C LEU A 192 -10.07 7.71 8.17
N GLU A 193 -10.30 8.65 9.08
CA GLU A 193 -9.36 8.94 10.17
C GLU A 193 -9.11 7.72 11.06
N ARG A 194 -10.18 6.98 11.39
CA ARG A 194 -10.08 5.74 12.16
C ARG A 194 -9.37 4.64 11.37
N LEU A 195 -9.67 4.53 10.08
CA LEU A 195 -9.06 3.56 9.17
C LEU A 195 -7.55 3.77 9.06
N HIS A 196 -7.06 5.00 9.02
CA HIS A 196 -5.63 5.30 9.00
C HIS A 196 -4.86 4.68 10.18
N SER A 197 -5.50 4.50 11.36
CA SER A 197 -4.86 3.80 12.48
C SER A 197 -4.71 2.30 12.19
N VAL A 198 -5.77 1.68 11.65
CA VAL A 198 -5.76 0.27 11.26
C VAL A 198 -4.75 0.02 10.14
N GLU A 199 -4.71 0.91 9.15
CA GLU A 199 -3.78 0.84 8.01
C GLU A 199 -2.32 0.84 8.46
N ARG A 200 -1.94 1.72 9.41
CA ARG A 200 -0.56 1.79 9.93
C ARG A 200 -0.10 0.47 10.55
N ASP A 201 -1.00 -0.21 11.28
CA ASP A 201 -0.68 -1.50 11.86
C ASP A 201 -0.54 -2.59 10.79
N VAL A 202 -1.49 -2.64 9.85
CA VAL A 202 -1.51 -3.60 8.74
C VAL A 202 -0.27 -3.46 7.86
N VAL A 203 0.14 -2.23 7.55
CA VAL A 203 1.35 -1.96 6.75
C VAL A 203 2.59 -2.51 7.45
N ARG A 204 2.78 -2.21 8.73
CA ARG A 204 3.96 -2.69 9.48
C ARG A 204 3.98 -4.21 9.58
N GLU A 205 2.84 -4.81 9.93
CA GLU A 205 2.71 -6.26 10.07
C GLU A 205 2.94 -6.98 8.73
N GLY A 206 2.30 -6.51 7.67
CA GLY A 206 2.40 -7.17 6.36
C GLY A 206 3.79 -7.04 5.73
N ILE A 207 4.47 -5.90 5.88
CA ILE A 207 5.86 -5.76 5.44
C ILE A 207 6.77 -6.71 6.23
N ALA A 208 6.60 -6.81 7.54
CA ALA A 208 7.40 -7.71 8.38
C ALA A 208 7.22 -9.17 7.94
N ARG A 209 5.98 -9.63 7.74
CA ARG A 209 5.67 -10.98 7.25
C ARG A 209 6.28 -11.26 5.88
N TRP A 210 6.16 -10.29 4.97
CA TRP A 210 6.72 -10.44 3.63
C TRP A 210 8.25 -10.58 3.66
N LEU A 211 8.92 -9.79 4.51
CA LEU A 211 10.37 -9.87 4.70
C LEU A 211 10.80 -11.20 5.37
N GLU A 212 10.04 -11.66 6.36
CA GLU A 212 10.30 -12.94 7.04
C GLU A 212 10.20 -14.14 6.09
N ALA A 213 9.19 -14.17 5.22
CA ALA A 213 8.99 -15.24 4.26
C ALA A 213 10.12 -15.36 3.21
N ARG A 214 10.98 -14.34 3.09
CA ARG A 214 12.11 -14.30 2.15
C ARG A 214 13.48 -14.48 2.79
N ARG A 215 13.52 -14.79 4.08
CA ARG A 215 14.79 -15.12 4.74
C ARG A 215 15.29 -16.46 4.22
N PRO A 216 16.56 -16.54 3.81
CA PRO A 216 17.15 -17.85 3.58
C PRO A 216 17.12 -18.66 4.89
N ALA A 217 16.82 -19.97 4.74
CA ALA A 217 16.82 -20.93 5.84
C ALA A 217 18.20 -21.08 6.47
#